data_caca47c00e1f6f9eb9f67a6e0963e255
#
_entry.id   caca47c00e1f6f9eb9f67a6e0963e255
#
_cell.length_a   1.000
_cell.length_b   1.000
_cell.length_c   1.000
_cell.angle_alpha   90.00
_cell.angle_beta   90.00
_cell.angle_gamma   90.00
#
_symmetry.space_group_name_H-M   'P 1'
#
loop_
_entity.id
_entity.type
_entity.pdbx_description
1 polymer ?
#
loop_
_entity_poly.entity_id
_entity_poly.type
_entity_poly.pdbx_seq_one_letter_code
_entity_poly.pdbx_strand_id
1 'polypeptide(L)'
;MTAIFKREFRSFFHGMLGYVLTAFLVASSGLYFLARCLIYGLTDFSYYTLYQTIFMLLLYIPVLAMRSLAEERHSRTDQLLLTSPVSVWGIVLGKFFAMAAVFALPCAVDAVMIFILWALGGTVSALLANLAGLFCYFLLGCAAIALCEFLSGLTENQIIAAVAGFSALLLAYLMPSLRSMFNAGSAVALAVFTGIAGAASLAAGLRTRSFVLGCLTFAALCLGLTGLFLLRSAWLTEAFSAVLSALCLFTPFEDFVNNSFSIPAVVYYLTVTAVFLFFTAQDMEKRRWN
;
A
#
# COMPACT_ATOMS: atom_id res chain seq x y z
N MET A 1 3.41 -17.61 -15.76
CA MET A 1 3.89 -16.45 -15.02
C MET A 1 4.82 -15.56 -15.85
N THR A 2 5.97 -16.04 -16.35
CA THR A 2 6.94 -15.25 -17.12
C THR A 2 6.39 -14.62 -18.42
N ALA A 3 5.50 -15.30 -19.14
CA ALA A 3 4.87 -14.77 -20.35
C ALA A 3 3.94 -13.58 -20.03
N ILE A 4 3.16 -13.66 -18.94
CA ILE A 4 2.27 -12.59 -18.48
C ILE A 4 3.11 -11.39 -18.02
N PHE A 5 4.13 -11.61 -17.21
CA PHE A 5 5.07 -10.57 -16.80
C PHE A 5 5.65 -9.82 -18.01
N LYS A 6 6.17 -10.54 -18.99
CA LYS A 6 6.78 -9.93 -20.19
C LYS A 6 5.76 -9.14 -21.02
N ARG A 7 4.54 -9.65 -21.15
CA ARG A 7 3.43 -8.98 -21.85
C ARG A 7 3.08 -7.67 -21.14
N GLU A 8 2.83 -7.72 -19.82
CA GLU A 8 2.44 -6.57 -19.02
C GLU A 8 3.55 -5.52 -18.98
N PHE A 9 4.79 -5.94 -18.67
CA PHE A 9 5.92 -5.02 -18.65
C PHE A 9 6.10 -4.30 -19.99
N ARG A 10 6.01 -5.02 -21.09
CA ARG A 10 6.10 -4.45 -22.43
C ARG A 10 4.92 -3.52 -22.73
N SER A 11 3.72 -3.82 -22.24
CA SER A 11 2.53 -3.00 -22.41
C SER A 11 2.70 -1.60 -21.78
N PHE A 12 3.35 -1.48 -20.62
CA PHE A 12 3.63 -0.18 -20.00
C PHE A 12 4.52 0.71 -20.86
N PHE A 13 5.47 0.12 -21.61
CA PHE A 13 6.42 0.85 -22.45
C PHE A 13 6.00 0.94 -23.94
N HIS A 14 5.02 0.19 -24.40
CA HIS A 14 4.39 0.41 -25.72
C HIS A 14 3.48 1.65 -25.71
N GLY A 15 2.87 1.97 -24.55
CA GLY A 15 2.19 3.23 -24.29
C GLY A 15 3.14 4.27 -23.71
N MET A 16 2.75 5.54 -23.74
CA MET A 16 3.51 6.62 -23.08
C MET A 16 3.52 6.54 -21.55
N LEU A 17 2.63 5.77 -20.95
CA LEU A 17 2.33 5.79 -19.51
C LEU A 17 3.55 5.36 -18.67
N GLY A 18 4.25 4.30 -19.05
CA GLY A 18 5.45 3.85 -18.34
C GLY A 18 6.58 4.88 -18.34
N TYR A 19 6.81 5.53 -19.49
CA TYR A 19 7.83 6.59 -19.62
C TYR A 19 7.47 7.83 -18.80
N VAL A 20 6.21 8.28 -18.87
CA VAL A 20 5.74 9.47 -18.13
C VAL A 20 5.82 9.23 -16.63
N LEU A 21 5.39 8.06 -16.16
CA LEU A 21 5.45 7.73 -14.74
C LEU A 21 6.88 7.62 -14.22
N THR A 22 7.77 6.93 -14.93
CA THR A 22 9.18 6.85 -14.52
C THR A 22 9.85 8.22 -14.54
N ALA A 23 9.61 9.02 -15.57
CA ALA A 23 10.13 10.38 -15.65
C ALA A 23 9.61 11.28 -14.53
N PHE A 24 8.34 11.15 -14.15
CA PHE A 24 7.74 11.92 -13.05
C PHE A 24 8.42 11.64 -11.71
N LEU A 25 8.64 10.36 -11.34
CA LEU A 25 9.33 10.02 -10.09
C LEU A 25 10.79 10.43 -10.13
N VAL A 26 11.51 10.16 -11.23
CA VAL A 26 12.92 10.53 -11.38
C VAL A 26 13.09 12.06 -11.34
N ALA A 27 12.20 12.82 -11.96
CA ALA A 27 12.25 14.28 -11.91
C ALA A 27 11.99 14.80 -10.49
N SER A 28 11.01 14.23 -9.77
CA SER A 28 10.70 14.65 -8.41
C SER A 28 11.85 14.32 -7.43
N SER A 29 12.39 13.10 -7.47
CA SER A 29 13.55 12.72 -6.64
C SER A 29 14.79 13.53 -7.01
N GLY A 30 15.04 13.76 -8.31
CA GLY A 30 16.15 14.57 -8.81
C GLY A 30 16.09 16.02 -8.35
N LEU A 31 14.91 16.63 -8.31
CA LEU A 31 14.72 17.99 -7.78
C LEU A 31 15.08 18.09 -6.30
N TYR A 32 14.60 17.14 -5.47
CA TYR A 32 14.95 17.10 -4.05
C TYR A 32 16.43 16.81 -3.83
N PHE A 33 16.99 15.88 -4.60
CA PHE A 33 18.43 15.56 -4.57
C PHE A 33 19.27 16.80 -4.90
N LEU A 34 18.98 17.50 -5.99
CA LEU A 34 19.66 18.72 -6.37
C LEU A 34 19.55 19.80 -5.27
N ALA A 35 18.33 20.07 -4.83
CA ALA A 35 18.07 21.15 -3.88
C ALA A 35 18.66 20.88 -2.49
N ARG A 36 18.59 19.64 -1.97
CA ARG A 36 18.96 19.32 -0.60
C ARG A 36 20.34 18.72 -0.48
N CYS A 37 20.66 17.72 -1.31
CA CYS A 37 21.93 17.02 -1.21
C CYS A 37 23.07 17.77 -1.90
N LEU A 38 22.87 18.31 -3.11
CA LEU A 38 23.94 18.97 -3.83
C LEU A 38 24.14 20.44 -3.42
N ILE A 39 23.07 21.23 -3.32
CA ILE A 39 23.20 22.66 -2.99
C ILE A 39 23.51 22.86 -1.51
N TYR A 40 22.83 22.15 -0.61
CA TYR A 40 23.05 22.28 0.84
C TYR A 40 24.10 21.29 1.40
N GLY A 41 24.61 20.37 0.61
CA GLY A 41 25.63 19.41 1.03
C GLY A 41 25.17 18.38 2.07
N LEU A 42 23.87 18.04 2.08
CA LEU A 42 23.28 17.10 3.04
C LEU A 42 23.47 15.67 2.57
N THR A 43 23.98 14.79 3.45
CA THR A 43 24.37 13.41 3.09
C THR A 43 23.28 12.37 3.28
N ASP A 44 22.18 12.70 3.96
CA ASP A 44 21.07 11.79 4.25
C ASP A 44 20.04 11.79 3.11
N PHE A 45 20.32 11.00 2.07
CA PHE A 45 19.43 10.88 0.90
C PHE A 45 18.03 10.35 1.28
N SER A 46 17.97 9.41 2.22
CA SER A 46 16.70 8.81 2.69
C SER A 46 15.76 9.85 3.26
N TYR A 47 16.25 10.77 4.10
CA TYR A 47 15.44 11.82 4.72
C TYR A 47 15.10 12.94 3.75
N TYR A 48 16.10 13.45 3.03
CA TYR A 48 15.92 14.67 2.23
C TYR A 48 15.35 14.42 0.83
N THR A 49 15.43 13.20 0.33
CA THR A 49 14.91 12.85 -1.00
C THR A 49 13.79 11.82 -0.91
N LEU A 50 14.03 10.60 -0.41
CA LEU A 50 13.02 9.54 -0.46
C LEU A 50 11.79 9.86 0.41
N TYR A 51 11.98 10.38 1.61
CA TYR A 51 10.85 10.74 2.48
C TYR A 51 9.97 11.84 1.87
N GLN A 52 10.58 12.82 1.22
CA GLN A 52 9.84 13.90 0.56
C GLN A 52 9.09 13.42 -0.70
N THR A 53 9.60 12.40 -1.38
CA THR A 53 8.93 11.81 -2.56
C THR A 53 7.81 10.84 -2.21
N ILE A 54 7.60 10.49 -0.94
CA ILE A 54 6.46 9.66 -0.50
C ILE A 54 5.13 10.23 -0.99
N PHE A 55 4.94 11.55 -0.91
CA PHE A 55 3.72 12.19 -1.39
C PHE A 55 3.50 11.97 -2.89
N MET A 56 4.58 11.90 -3.67
CA MET A 56 4.51 11.61 -5.11
C MET A 56 4.11 10.15 -5.38
N LEU A 57 4.47 9.20 -4.46
CA LEU A 57 4.01 7.81 -4.55
C LEU A 57 2.48 7.69 -4.46
N LEU A 58 1.82 8.57 -3.70
CA LEU A 58 0.36 8.57 -3.58
C LEU A 58 -0.35 8.76 -4.93
N LEU A 59 0.26 9.49 -5.85
CA LEU A 59 -0.25 9.70 -7.21
C LEU A 59 0.28 8.63 -8.17
N TYR A 60 1.57 8.31 -8.06
CA TYR A 60 2.25 7.39 -8.96
C TYR A 60 1.67 5.98 -8.93
N ILE A 61 1.53 5.40 -7.74
CA ILE A 61 1.14 3.98 -7.60
C ILE A 61 -0.31 3.72 -8.05
N PRO A 62 -1.32 4.53 -7.67
CA PRO A 62 -2.68 4.32 -8.18
C PRO A 62 -2.78 4.43 -9.70
N VAL A 63 -2.06 5.38 -10.31
CA VAL A 63 -2.04 5.53 -11.78
C VAL A 63 -1.34 4.35 -12.44
N LEU A 64 -0.28 3.80 -11.83
CA LEU A 64 0.39 2.61 -12.31
C LEU A 64 -0.53 1.37 -12.24
N ALA A 65 -1.25 1.20 -11.13
CA ALA A 65 -2.06 0.02 -10.85
C ALA A 65 -3.47 0.06 -11.48
N MET A 66 -4.00 1.25 -11.83
CA MET A 66 -5.37 1.41 -12.34
C MET A 66 -5.66 0.54 -13.57
N ARG A 67 -4.64 0.32 -14.43
CA ARG A 67 -4.79 -0.45 -15.67
C ARG A 67 -4.64 -1.95 -15.49
N SER A 68 -4.15 -2.41 -14.33
CA SER A 68 -3.76 -3.81 -14.14
C SER A 68 -4.92 -4.79 -14.33
N LEU A 69 -5.99 -4.64 -13.57
CA LEU A 69 -7.17 -5.54 -13.62
C LEU A 69 -8.42 -4.84 -14.16
N ALA A 70 -8.62 -3.53 -13.88
CA ALA A 70 -9.80 -2.80 -14.30
C ALA A 70 -9.91 -2.68 -15.82
N GLU A 71 -8.79 -2.53 -16.56
CA GLU A 71 -8.79 -2.46 -18.01
C GLU A 71 -9.19 -3.79 -18.65
N GLU A 72 -8.70 -4.91 -18.15
CA GLU A 72 -9.06 -6.25 -18.66
C GLU A 72 -10.53 -6.56 -18.41
N ARG A 73 -11.10 -6.09 -17.30
CA ARG A 73 -12.54 -6.21 -17.01
C ARG A 73 -13.38 -5.36 -17.95
N HIS A 74 -13.00 -4.10 -18.11
CA HIS A 74 -13.73 -3.20 -19.02
C HIS A 74 -13.77 -3.72 -20.44
N SER A 75 -12.67 -4.29 -20.92
CA SER A 75 -12.56 -4.91 -22.26
C SER A 75 -13.06 -6.34 -22.33
N ARG A 76 -13.52 -6.94 -21.22
CA ARG A 76 -13.94 -8.36 -21.08
C ARG A 76 -12.88 -9.38 -21.51
N THR A 77 -11.61 -8.99 -21.53
CA THR A 77 -10.49 -9.87 -21.82
C THR A 77 -10.07 -10.74 -20.64
N ASP A 78 -10.55 -10.42 -19.45
CA ASP A 78 -10.43 -11.22 -18.23
C ASP A 78 -11.01 -12.63 -18.41
N GLN A 79 -12.12 -12.79 -19.15
CA GLN A 79 -12.72 -14.09 -19.44
C GLN A 79 -11.77 -15.00 -20.24
N LEU A 80 -11.05 -14.45 -21.21
CA LEU A 80 -10.04 -15.20 -21.98
C LEU A 80 -8.86 -15.64 -21.10
N LEU A 81 -8.49 -14.81 -20.12
CA LEU A 81 -7.42 -15.11 -19.17
C LEU A 81 -7.86 -16.20 -18.17
N LEU A 82 -9.09 -16.14 -17.68
CA LEU A 82 -9.64 -17.10 -16.73
C LEU A 82 -9.92 -18.47 -17.34
N THR A 83 -10.20 -18.56 -18.66
CA THR A 83 -10.38 -19.81 -19.39
C THR A 83 -9.06 -20.42 -19.86
N SER A 84 -7.95 -19.67 -19.79
CA SER A 84 -6.62 -20.17 -20.14
C SER A 84 -6.11 -21.19 -19.09
N PRO A 85 -5.22 -22.14 -19.47
CA PRO A 85 -4.67 -23.13 -18.55
C PRO A 85 -3.62 -22.57 -17.59
N VAL A 86 -3.75 -21.28 -17.22
CA VAL A 86 -2.85 -20.59 -16.29
C VAL A 86 -3.49 -20.52 -14.90
N SER A 87 -2.70 -20.74 -13.84
CA SER A 87 -3.17 -20.57 -12.47
C SER A 87 -3.46 -19.10 -12.18
N VAL A 88 -4.50 -18.82 -11.39
CA VAL A 88 -4.87 -17.45 -10.95
C VAL A 88 -3.68 -16.76 -10.25
N TRP A 89 -2.96 -17.48 -9.41
CA TRP A 89 -1.73 -17.00 -8.80
C TRP A 89 -0.66 -16.57 -9.81
N GLY A 90 -0.53 -17.32 -10.92
CA GLY A 90 0.40 -16.98 -11.99
C GLY A 90 0.03 -15.68 -12.70
N ILE A 91 -1.27 -15.34 -12.76
CA ILE A 91 -1.77 -14.10 -13.36
C ILE A 91 -1.49 -12.91 -12.42
N VAL A 92 -1.94 -13.01 -11.16
CA VAL A 92 -1.77 -11.95 -10.15
C VAL A 92 -0.30 -11.63 -9.94
N LEU A 93 0.52 -12.64 -9.65
CA LEU A 93 1.96 -12.44 -9.46
C LEU A 93 2.66 -11.91 -10.72
N GLY A 94 2.23 -12.33 -11.89
CA GLY A 94 2.78 -11.83 -13.16
C GLY A 94 2.55 -10.33 -13.35
N LYS A 95 1.35 -9.84 -13.01
CA LYS A 95 0.97 -8.43 -13.07
C LYS A 95 1.67 -7.63 -11.98
N PHE A 96 1.65 -8.12 -10.74
CA PHE A 96 2.35 -7.50 -9.61
C PHE A 96 3.83 -7.28 -9.92
N PHE A 97 4.55 -8.32 -10.35
CA PHE A 97 5.98 -8.18 -10.66
C PHE A 97 6.24 -7.27 -11.85
N ALA A 98 5.34 -7.19 -12.82
CA ALA A 98 5.48 -6.24 -13.91
C ALA A 98 5.41 -4.79 -13.42
N MET A 99 4.44 -4.47 -12.56
CA MET A 99 4.33 -3.14 -11.93
C MET A 99 5.52 -2.84 -11.00
N ALA A 100 5.93 -3.81 -10.19
CA ALA A 100 7.11 -3.68 -9.33
C ALA A 100 8.39 -3.45 -10.14
N ALA A 101 8.55 -4.09 -11.30
CA ALA A 101 9.68 -3.86 -12.20
C ALA A 101 9.64 -2.46 -12.84
N VAL A 102 8.47 -1.92 -13.18
CA VAL A 102 8.34 -0.52 -13.64
C VAL A 102 8.74 0.45 -12.52
N PHE A 103 8.32 0.19 -11.28
CA PHE A 103 8.71 0.99 -10.11
C PHE A 103 10.20 0.83 -9.74
N ALA A 104 10.81 -0.32 -10.01
CA ALA A 104 12.23 -0.52 -9.79
C ALA A 104 13.13 0.38 -10.67
N LEU A 105 12.64 0.86 -11.82
CA LEU A 105 13.43 1.73 -12.69
C LEU A 105 13.76 3.09 -12.05
N PRO A 106 12.79 3.88 -11.53
CA PRO A 106 13.13 5.11 -10.79
C PRO A 106 13.98 4.81 -9.55
N CYS A 107 13.72 3.72 -8.81
CA CYS A 107 14.56 3.32 -7.68
C CYS A 107 16.00 3.00 -8.10
N ALA A 108 16.22 2.45 -9.29
CA ALA A 108 17.59 2.23 -9.81
C ALA A 108 18.30 3.56 -10.12
N VAL A 109 17.58 4.57 -10.59
CA VAL A 109 18.13 5.93 -10.77
C VAL A 109 18.46 6.57 -9.42
N ASP A 110 17.57 6.40 -8.42
CA ASP A 110 17.83 6.88 -7.06
C ASP A 110 19.06 6.20 -6.44
N ALA A 111 19.29 4.90 -6.72
CA ALA A 111 20.52 4.22 -6.32
C ALA A 111 21.78 4.88 -6.94
N VAL A 112 21.73 5.26 -8.22
CA VAL A 112 22.83 5.99 -8.86
C VAL A 112 23.07 7.34 -8.18
N MET A 113 22.03 8.08 -7.80
CA MET A 113 22.14 9.35 -7.07
C MET A 113 22.81 9.14 -5.68
N ILE A 114 22.51 8.04 -4.98
CA ILE A 114 23.16 7.69 -3.71
C ILE A 114 24.66 7.42 -3.94
N PHE A 115 25.03 6.72 -5.00
CA PHE A 115 26.45 6.49 -5.33
C PHE A 115 27.19 7.78 -5.70
N ILE A 116 26.55 8.70 -6.41
CA ILE A 116 27.10 10.03 -6.69
C ILE A 116 27.37 10.78 -5.38
N LEU A 117 26.39 10.76 -4.45
CA LEU A 117 26.54 11.41 -3.14
C LEU A 117 27.71 10.85 -2.34
N TRP A 118 27.89 9.53 -2.37
CA TRP A 118 29.05 8.88 -1.75
C TRP A 118 30.38 9.30 -2.39
N ALA A 119 30.43 9.35 -3.72
CA ALA A 119 31.63 9.77 -4.46
C ALA A 119 32.03 11.23 -4.22
N LEU A 120 31.05 12.09 -3.87
CA LEU A 120 31.30 13.51 -3.52
C LEU A 120 31.82 13.73 -2.09
N GLY A 121 32.10 12.66 -1.34
CA GLY A 121 32.68 12.74 0.00
C GLY A 121 31.80 12.15 1.12
N GLY A 122 30.76 11.39 0.77
CA GLY A 122 29.95 10.68 1.74
C GLY A 122 30.72 9.56 2.45
N THR A 123 30.35 9.28 3.71
CA THR A 123 30.90 8.17 4.48
C THR A 123 30.30 6.84 4.03
N VAL A 124 31.02 5.71 4.25
CA VAL A 124 30.52 4.36 3.95
C VAL A 124 29.27 4.02 4.79
N SER A 125 29.23 4.49 6.03
CA SER A 125 28.04 4.32 6.89
C SER A 125 26.81 5.04 6.32
N ALA A 126 26.96 6.26 5.80
CA ALA A 126 25.87 6.98 5.14
C ALA A 126 25.42 6.28 3.84
N LEU A 127 26.36 5.73 3.06
CA LEU A 127 26.03 4.94 1.87
C LEU A 127 25.14 3.74 2.22
N LEU A 128 25.54 2.95 3.23
CA LEU A 128 24.77 1.76 3.64
C LEU A 128 23.39 2.14 4.20
N ALA A 129 23.29 3.21 4.99
CA ALA A 129 22.03 3.69 5.52
C ALA A 129 21.08 4.17 4.41
N ASN A 130 21.58 4.92 3.43
CA ASN A 130 20.80 5.37 2.28
C ASN A 130 20.35 4.22 1.37
N LEU A 131 21.19 3.20 1.17
CA LEU A 131 20.81 2.00 0.41
C LEU A 131 19.76 1.17 1.16
N ALA A 132 19.85 1.07 2.49
CA ALA A 132 18.84 0.43 3.31
C ALA A 132 17.49 1.20 3.26
N GLY A 133 17.54 2.53 3.29
CA GLY A 133 16.38 3.39 3.07
C GLY A 133 15.74 3.18 1.69
N LEU A 134 16.53 3.12 0.63
CA LEU A 134 16.05 2.86 -0.73
C LEU A 134 15.41 1.46 -0.84
N PHE A 135 16.00 0.45 -0.23
CA PHE A 135 15.43 -0.90 -0.18
C PHE A 135 14.08 -0.90 0.53
N CYS A 136 13.96 -0.24 1.68
CA CYS A 136 12.70 -0.10 2.39
C CYS A 136 11.66 0.70 1.58
N TYR A 137 12.07 1.76 0.88
CA TYR A 137 11.23 2.53 -0.03
C TYR A 137 10.67 1.67 -1.17
N PHE A 138 11.48 0.78 -1.72
CA PHE A 138 11.04 -0.19 -2.72
C PHE A 138 10.00 -1.16 -2.15
N LEU A 139 10.21 -1.68 -0.93
CA LEU A 139 9.24 -2.56 -0.25
C LEU A 139 7.92 -1.84 0.06
N LEU A 140 7.99 -0.59 0.53
CA LEU A 140 6.80 0.27 0.70
C LEU A 140 6.02 0.41 -0.62
N GLY A 141 6.73 0.69 -1.72
CA GLY A 141 6.12 0.76 -3.04
C GLY A 141 5.46 -0.56 -3.47
N CYS A 142 6.11 -1.70 -3.22
CA CYS A 142 5.53 -3.02 -3.49
C CYS A 142 4.24 -3.26 -2.68
N ALA A 143 4.23 -2.90 -1.40
CA ALA A 143 3.03 -3.04 -0.56
C ALA A 143 1.88 -2.14 -1.04
N ALA A 144 2.18 -0.91 -1.44
CA ALA A 144 1.21 0.01 -2.00
C ALA A 144 0.70 -0.43 -3.39
N ILE A 145 1.57 -1.00 -4.24
CA ILE A 145 1.18 -1.61 -5.53
C ILE A 145 0.21 -2.78 -5.30
N ALA A 146 0.49 -3.69 -4.36
CA ALA A 146 -0.38 -4.82 -4.05
C ALA A 146 -1.77 -4.38 -3.57
N LEU A 147 -1.83 -3.34 -2.71
CA LEU A 147 -3.08 -2.74 -2.26
C LEU A 147 -3.88 -2.14 -3.44
N CYS A 148 -3.22 -1.36 -4.31
CA CYS A 148 -3.88 -0.74 -5.46
C CYS A 148 -4.28 -1.77 -6.52
N GLU A 149 -3.52 -2.86 -6.70
CA GLU A 149 -3.87 -3.98 -7.56
C GLU A 149 -5.16 -4.67 -7.08
N PHE A 150 -5.28 -4.91 -5.77
CA PHE A 150 -6.50 -5.44 -5.16
C PHE A 150 -7.70 -4.53 -5.44
N LEU A 151 -7.57 -3.20 -5.21
CA LEU A 151 -8.65 -2.24 -5.46
C LEU A 151 -9.01 -2.15 -6.96
N SER A 152 -8.02 -2.21 -7.85
CA SER A 152 -8.24 -2.31 -9.30
C SER A 152 -9.01 -3.58 -9.67
N GLY A 153 -8.79 -4.66 -8.93
CA GLY A 153 -9.54 -5.89 -9.03
C GLY A 153 -11.03 -5.77 -8.69
N LEU A 154 -11.46 -4.86 -7.84
CA LEU A 154 -12.86 -4.71 -7.41
C LEU A 154 -13.73 -3.90 -8.39
N THR A 155 -13.14 -3.15 -9.32
CA THR A 155 -13.84 -2.22 -10.22
C THR A 155 -13.59 -2.54 -11.70
N GLU A 156 -14.53 -2.17 -12.57
CA GLU A 156 -14.39 -2.27 -14.04
C GLU A 156 -13.96 -0.94 -14.67
N ASN A 157 -13.94 0.13 -13.88
CA ASN A 157 -13.60 1.46 -14.35
C ASN A 157 -12.21 1.87 -13.85
N GLN A 158 -11.29 2.16 -14.77
CA GLN A 158 -9.91 2.57 -14.46
C GLN A 158 -9.84 3.83 -13.59
N ILE A 159 -10.73 4.80 -13.83
CA ILE A 159 -10.75 6.07 -13.07
C ILE A 159 -11.18 5.79 -11.62
N ILE A 160 -12.21 4.96 -11.43
CA ILE A 160 -12.67 4.58 -10.09
C ILE A 160 -11.57 3.80 -9.37
N ALA A 161 -10.85 2.90 -10.05
CA ALA A 161 -9.71 2.18 -9.50
C ALA A 161 -8.59 3.13 -9.04
N ALA A 162 -8.25 4.13 -9.87
CA ALA A 162 -7.23 5.13 -9.52
C ALA A 162 -7.64 5.97 -8.31
N VAL A 163 -8.89 6.47 -8.28
CA VAL A 163 -9.42 7.28 -7.17
C VAL A 163 -9.51 6.46 -5.89
N ALA A 164 -9.96 5.20 -5.96
CA ALA A 164 -10.01 4.30 -4.81
C ALA A 164 -8.60 4.00 -4.26
N GLY A 165 -7.64 3.71 -5.14
CA GLY A 165 -6.24 3.50 -4.77
C GLY A 165 -5.62 4.75 -4.13
N PHE A 166 -5.81 5.92 -4.74
CA PHE A 166 -5.34 7.19 -4.19
C PHE A 166 -5.96 7.46 -2.81
N SER A 167 -7.28 7.30 -2.67
CA SER A 167 -7.99 7.51 -1.41
C SER A 167 -7.50 6.57 -0.31
N ALA A 168 -7.28 5.29 -0.62
CA ALA A 168 -6.77 4.31 0.32
C ALA A 168 -5.34 4.64 0.79
N LEU A 169 -4.44 4.98 -0.15
CA LEU A 169 -3.07 5.39 0.19
C LEU A 169 -3.05 6.72 0.94
N LEU A 170 -3.89 7.69 0.57
CA LEU A 170 -4.00 8.96 1.28
C LEU A 170 -4.49 8.75 2.72
N LEU A 171 -5.48 7.89 2.94
CA LEU A 171 -5.92 7.52 4.28
C LEU A 171 -4.78 6.87 5.07
N ALA A 172 -4.05 5.93 4.48
CA ALA A 172 -2.89 5.31 5.13
C ALA A 172 -1.79 6.34 5.47
N TYR A 173 -1.58 7.34 4.60
CA TYR A 173 -0.64 8.43 4.82
C TYR A 173 -1.07 9.37 5.96
N LEU A 174 -2.37 9.66 6.08
CA LEU A 174 -2.92 10.51 7.14
C LEU A 174 -3.13 9.79 8.47
N MET A 175 -3.06 8.45 8.51
CA MET A 175 -3.30 7.65 9.72
C MET A 175 -2.43 8.03 10.92
N PRO A 176 -1.12 8.34 10.79
CA PRO A 176 -0.32 8.80 11.93
C PRO A 176 -0.86 10.09 12.55
N SER A 177 -1.28 11.05 11.74
CA SER A 177 -1.88 12.31 12.19
C SER A 177 -3.25 12.08 12.84
N LEU A 178 -4.07 11.23 12.27
CA LEU A 178 -5.34 10.82 12.87
C LEU A 178 -5.11 10.10 14.20
N ARG A 179 -4.14 9.19 14.28
CA ARG A 179 -3.76 8.51 15.52
C ARG A 179 -3.38 9.51 16.63
N SER A 180 -2.62 10.55 16.32
CA SER A 180 -2.24 11.58 17.29
C SER A 180 -3.44 12.42 17.78
N MET A 181 -4.41 12.68 16.91
CA MET A 181 -5.66 13.37 17.27
C MET A 181 -6.59 12.48 18.12
N PHE A 182 -6.65 11.18 17.80
CA PHE A 182 -7.45 10.18 18.51
C PHE A 182 -6.70 9.52 19.69
N ASN A 183 -5.52 10.01 20.05
CA ASN A 183 -4.80 9.58 21.27
C ASN A 183 -5.60 9.96 22.54
N ALA A 184 -6.85 10.25 22.35
CA ALA A 184 -7.88 10.48 23.34
C ALA A 184 -8.41 9.13 23.83
N GLY A 185 -8.52 9.00 25.10
CA GLY A 185 -8.91 7.92 25.94
C GLY A 185 -9.82 6.80 25.39
N SER A 186 -9.95 5.80 26.19
CA SER A 186 -10.75 4.58 26.00
C SER A 186 -12.17 4.78 25.41
N ALA A 187 -12.75 5.98 25.57
CA ALA A 187 -14.07 6.32 25.02
C ALA A 187 -14.10 6.40 23.49
N VAL A 188 -13.04 6.92 22.84
CA VAL A 188 -12.97 6.99 21.37
C VAL A 188 -12.77 5.61 20.77
N ALA A 189 -11.92 4.78 21.39
CA ALA A 189 -11.74 3.39 20.98
C ALA A 189 -13.08 2.63 21.04
N LEU A 190 -13.84 2.81 22.12
CA LEU A 190 -15.17 2.23 22.28
C LEU A 190 -16.12 2.71 21.17
N ALA A 191 -16.17 4.01 20.88
CA ALA A 191 -17.04 4.57 19.85
C ALA A 191 -16.73 4.00 18.45
N VAL A 192 -15.45 3.84 18.10
CA VAL A 192 -15.04 3.27 16.82
C VAL A 192 -15.39 1.78 16.73
N PHE A 193 -15.08 0.99 17.77
CA PHE A 193 -15.42 -0.43 17.79
C PHE A 193 -16.93 -0.67 17.79
N THR A 194 -17.73 0.17 18.46
CA THR A 194 -19.20 0.08 18.38
C THR A 194 -19.72 0.45 16.99
N GLY A 195 -19.10 1.42 16.29
CA GLY A 195 -19.41 1.75 14.91
C GLY A 195 -19.10 0.58 13.95
N ILE A 196 -17.96 -0.08 14.10
CA ILE A 196 -17.59 -1.27 13.32
C ILE A 196 -18.54 -2.42 13.61
N ALA A 197 -18.88 -2.66 14.89
CA ALA A 197 -19.86 -3.66 15.29
C ALA A 197 -21.25 -3.38 14.70
N GLY A 198 -21.65 -2.09 14.61
CA GLY A 198 -22.88 -1.65 13.95
C GLY A 198 -22.88 -1.96 12.45
N ALA A 199 -21.79 -1.65 11.76
CA ALA A 199 -21.65 -1.96 10.33
C ALA A 199 -21.66 -3.47 10.07
N ALA A 200 -20.95 -4.26 10.89
CA ALA A 200 -20.93 -5.72 10.78
C ALA A 200 -22.30 -6.35 11.05
N SER A 201 -23.04 -5.86 12.05
CA SER A 201 -24.40 -6.35 12.38
C SER A 201 -25.41 -5.99 11.29
N LEU A 202 -25.29 -4.79 10.68
CA LEU A 202 -26.10 -4.41 9.52
C LEU A 202 -25.82 -5.32 8.32
N ALA A 203 -24.55 -5.59 8.02
CA ALA A 203 -24.18 -6.49 6.94
C ALA A 203 -24.70 -7.92 7.19
N ALA A 204 -24.60 -8.42 8.42
CA ALA A 204 -25.17 -9.73 8.82
C ALA A 204 -26.68 -9.76 8.68
N GLY A 205 -27.40 -8.73 9.14
CA GLY A 205 -28.86 -8.60 9.01
C GLY A 205 -29.32 -8.57 7.55
N LEU A 206 -28.62 -7.83 6.69
CA LEU A 206 -28.91 -7.78 5.25
C LEU A 206 -28.65 -9.13 4.56
N ARG A 207 -27.58 -9.83 4.94
CA ARG A 207 -27.22 -11.15 4.37
C ARG A 207 -28.19 -12.26 4.79
N THR A 208 -28.69 -12.22 6.04
CA THR A 208 -29.64 -13.20 6.57
C THR A 208 -31.11 -12.82 6.32
N ARG A 209 -31.37 -11.64 5.73
CA ARG A 209 -32.71 -11.07 5.53
C ARG A 209 -33.57 -11.02 6.81
N SER A 210 -32.93 -10.96 7.97
CA SER A 210 -33.57 -11.00 9.29
C SER A 210 -33.12 -9.80 10.12
N PHE A 211 -34.00 -8.81 10.29
CA PHE A 211 -33.73 -7.63 11.10
C PHE A 211 -33.47 -7.98 12.58
N VAL A 212 -34.18 -8.98 13.10
CA VAL A 212 -34.03 -9.44 14.49
C VAL A 212 -32.64 -10.00 14.77
N LEU A 213 -32.09 -10.77 13.83
CA LEU A 213 -30.71 -11.30 13.95
C LEU A 213 -29.67 -10.16 13.91
N GLY A 214 -29.86 -9.14 13.07
CA GLY A 214 -29.01 -7.97 13.06
C GLY A 214 -29.02 -7.20 14.38
N CYS A 215 -30.20 -6.98 14.96
CA CYS A 215 -30.33 -6.31 16.27
C CYS A 215 -29.72 -7.15 17.42
N LEU A 216 -29.91 -8.46 17.43
CA LEU A 216 -29.35 -9.35 18.45
C LEU A 216 -27.81 -9.40 18.38
N THR A 217 -27.23 -9.49 17.17
CA THR A 217 -25.76 -9.48 17.00
C THR A 217 -25.18 -8.14 17.41
N PHE A 218 -25.85 -7.02 17.10
CA PHE A 218 -25.42 -5.71 17.55
C PHE A 218 -25.46 -5.57 19.07
N ALA A 219 -26.56 -5.96 19.71
CA ALA A 219 -26.70 -5.90 21.16
C ALA A 219 -25.65 -6.77 21.86
N ALA A 220 -25.40 -7.99 21.38
CA ALA A 220 -24.38 -8.87 21.94
C ALA A 220 -22.96 -8.29 21.82
N LEU A 221 -22.62 -7.71 20.65
CA LEU A 221 -21.32 -7.05 20.43
C LEU A 221 -21.17 -5.79 21.32
N CYS A 222 -22.21 -4.97 21.45
CA CYS A 222 -22.19 -3.80 22.32
C CYS A 222 -22.03 -4.19 23.80
N LEU A 223 -22.74 -5.21 24.28
CA LEU A 223 -22.59 -5.71 25.64
C LEU A 223 -21.19 -6.28 25.89
N GLY A 224 -20.64 -7.01 24.93
CA GLY A 224 -19.26 -7.49 25.01
C GLY A 224 -18.22 -6.37 25.07
N LEU A 225 -18.36 -5.37 24.21
CA LEU A 225 -17.47 -4.20 24.16
C LEU A 225 -17.57 -3.32 25.40
N THR A 226 -18.79 -3.07 25.90
CA THR A 226 -19.00 -2.29 27.13
C THR A 226 -18.53 -3.07 28.36
N GLY A 227 -18.70 -4.39 28.41
CA GLY A 227 -18.14 -5.26 29.45
C GLY A 227 -16.61 -5.22 29.47
N LEU A 228 -15.97 -5.33 28.32
CA LEU A 228 -14.51 -5.18 28.17
C LEU A 228 -14.02 -3.79 28.58
N PHE A 229 -14.78 -2.76 28.25
CA PHE A 229 -14.46 -1.38 28.64
C PHE A 229 -14.47 -1.19 30.15
N LEU A 230 -15.47 -1.75 30.83
CA LEU A 230 -15.60 -1.65 32.30
C LEU A 230 -14.54 -2.49 33.05
N LEU A 231 -14.18 -3.64 32.51
CA LEU A 231 -13.23 -4.56 33.14
C LEU A 231 -11.77 -4.19 32.85
N ARG A 232 -11.44 -3.78 31.62
CA ARG A 232 -10.07 -3.47 31.17
C ARG A 232 -10.05 -2.45 30.04
N SER A 233 -10.25 -1.19 30.35
CA SER A 233 -10.20 -0.08 29.37
C SER A 233 -8.85 0.01 28.64
N ALA A 234 -7.73 -0.37 29.30
CA ALA A 234 -6.40 -0.38 28.69
C ALA A 234 -6.29 -1.33 27.49
N TRP A 235 -6.89 -2.51 27.55
CA TRP A 235 -6.87 -3.47 26.44
C TRP A 235 -7.57 -2.94 25.18
N LEU A 236 -8.64 -2.20 25.36
CA LEU A 236 -9.37 -1.60 24.23
C LEU A 236 -8.53 -0.52 23.55
N THR A 237 -7.82 0.29 24.32
CA THR A 237 -6.92 1.33 23.79
C THR A 237 -5.69 0.72 23.12
N GLU A 238 -5.12 -0.34 23.69
CA GLU A 238 -4.01 -1.07 23.07
C GLU A 238 -4.43 -1.74 21.75
N ALA A 239 -5.58 -2.45 21.75
CA ALA A 239 -6.11 -3.06 20.53
C ALA A 239 -6.41 -2.01 19.45
N PHE A 240 -6.99 -0.88 19.83
CA PHE A 240 -7.26 0.23 18.91
C PHE A 240 -5.98 0.81 18.35
N SER A 241 -5.00 1.08 19.21
CA SER A 241 -3.69 1.59 18.78
C SER A 241 -2.94 0.58 17.88
N ALA A 242 -3.06 -0.73 18.15
CA ALA A 242 -2.47 -1.78 17.33
C ALA A 242 -3.12 -1.84 15.94
N VAL A 243 -4.45 -1.75 15.86
CA VAL A 243 -5.17 -1.71 14.57
C VAL A 243 -4.79 -0.45 13.78
N LEU A 244 -4.76 0.72 14.42
CA LEU A 244 -4.33 1.95 13.77
C LEU A 244 -2.87 1.88 13.30
N SER A 245 -1.98 1.32 14.11
CA SER A 245 -0.58 1.15 13.71
C SER A 245 -0.41 0.16 12.54
N ALA A 246 -1.23 -0.90 12.50
CA ALA A 246 -1.24 -1.84 11.37
C ALA A 246 -1.74 -1.20 10.05
N LEU A 247 -2.55 -0.13 10.13
CA LEU A 247 -3.01 0.63 8.96
C LEU A 247 -2.05 1.75 8.55
N CYS A 248 -1.06 2.09 9.40
CA CYS A 248 -0.04 3.09 9.11
C CYS A 248 1.03 2.54 8.16
N LEU A 249 0.72 2.49 6.86
CA LEU A 249 1.63 1.93 5.84
C LEU A 249 2.97 2.68 5.76
N PHE A 250 2.99 3.98 6.03
CA PHE A 250 4.17 4.83 5.85
C PHE A 250 5.05 4.96 7.10
N THR A 251 4.51 4.71 8.28
CA THR A 251 5.24 4.86 9.56
C THR A 251 6.48 3.95 9.67
N PRO A 252 6.46 2.66 9.26
CA PRO A 252 7.64 1.82 9.37
C PRO A 252 8.82 2.28 8.51
N PHE A 253 8.58 3.11 7.51
CA PHE A 253 9.63 3.73 6.70
C PHE A 253 10.41 4.80 7.48
N GLU A 254 9.78 5.48 8.45
CA GLU A 254 10.43 6.51 9.28
C GLU A 254 11.62 5.96 10.08
N ASP A 255 11.60 4.68 10.47
CA ASP A 255 12.73 4.03 11.14
C ASP A 255 13.98 4.04 10.26
N PHE A 256 13.83 3.77 8.96
CA PHE A 256 14.94 3.77 8.01
C PHE A 256 15.41 5.19 7.67
N VAL A 257 14.49 6.15 7.66
CA VAL A 257 14.81 7.58 7.52
C VAL A 257 15.68 8.07 8.67
N ASN A 258 15.45 7.54 9.88
CA ASN A 258 16.25 7.82 11.07
C ASN A 258 17.53 6.97 11.17
N ASN A 259 18.00 6.40 10.05
CA ASN A 259 19.20 5.58 9.95
C ASN A 259 19.21 4.31 10.84
N SER A 260 18.03 3.81 11.22
CA SER A 260 17.88 2.57 11.97
C SER A 260 17.34 1.46 11.07
N PHE A 261 18.08 0.35 10.93
CA PHE A 261 17.62 -0.80 10.18
C PHE A 261 16.62 -1.62 11.01
N SER A 262 15.35 -1.56 10.64
CA SER A 262 14.26 -2.23 11.34
C SER A 262 13.80 -3.49 10.60
N ILE A 263 14.16 -4.68 11.10
CA ILE A 263 13.66 -5.97 10.56
C ILE A 263 12.12 -6.07 10.65
N PRO A 264 11.46 -5.63 11.73
CA PRO A 264 10.00 -5.61 11.81
C PRO A 264 9.32 -4.87 10.65
N ALA A 265 9.90 -3.75 10.19
CA ALA A 265 9.35 -2.98 9.07
C ALA A 265 9.42 -3.76 7.74
N VAL A 266 10.52 -4.48 7.51
CA VAL A 266 10.67 -5.36 6.33
C VAL A 266 9.61 -6.46 6.34
N VAL A 267 9.46 -7.15 7.49
CA VAL A 267 8.45 -8.21 7.66
C VAL A 267 7.04 -7.65 7.47
N TYR A 268 6.77 -6.46 7.99
CA TYR A 268 5.48 -5.78 7.82
C TYR A 268 5.14 -5.56 6.34
N TYR A 269 6.05 -4.98 5.54
CA TYR A 269 5.79 -4.75 4.12
C TYR A 269 5.61 -6.04 3.33
N LEU A 270 6.38 -7.08 3.62
CA LEU A 270 6.22 -8.38 2.98
C LEU A 270 4.87 -9.02 3.34
N THR A 271 4.44 -8.93 4.60
CA THR A 271 3.14 -9.48 5.03
C THR A 271 1.98 -8.71 4.40
N VAL A 272 2.03 -7.38 4.37
CA VAL A 272 1.00 -6.54 3.73
C VAL A 272 0.90 -6.88 2.24
N THR A 273 2.04 -6.96 1.54
CA THR A 273 2.08 -7.36 0.13
C THR A 273 1.45 -8.74 -0.09
N ALA A 274 1.84 -9.73 0.71
CA ALA A 274 1.32 -11.09 0.60
C ALA A 274 -0.20 -11.17 0.86
N VAL A 275 -0.70 -10.43 1.86
CA VAL A 275 -2.13 -10.39 2.21
C VAL A 275 -2.97 -9.80 1.08
N PHE A 276 -2.55 -8.65 0.51
CA PHE A 276 -3.32 -8.04 -0.58
C PHE A 276 -3.26 -8.86 -1.87
N LEU A 277 -2.12 -9.48 -2.20
CA LEU A 277 -2.04 -10.42 -3.33
C LEU A 277 -2.91 -11.65 -3.11
N PHE A 278 -2.99 -12.16 -1.88
CA PHE A 278 -3.90 -13.25 -1.53
C PHE A 278 -5.36 -12.84 -1.75
N PHE A 279 -5.79 -11.66 -1.29
CA PHE A 279 -7.15 -11.18 -1.50
C PHE A 279 -7.45 -10.97 -2.99
N THR A 280 -6.50 -10.46 -3.77
CA THR A 280 -6.64 -10.32 -5.21
C THR A 280 -6.83 -11.68 -5.88
N ALA A 281 -6.04 -12.69 -5.51
CA ALA A 281 -6.17 -14.04 -6.02
C ALA A 281 -7.53 -14.66 -5.67
N GLN A 282 -7.99 -14.50 -4.42
CA GLN A 282 -9.29 -15.01 -3.97
C GLN A 282 -10.47 -14.34 -4.71
N ASP A 283 -10.40 -13.03 -4.97
CA ASP A 283 -11.44 -12.35 -5.76
C ASP A 283 -11.48 -12.87 -7.20
N MET A 284 -10.34 -13.10 -7.81
CA MET A 284 -10.25 -13.70 -9.15
C MET A 284 -10.72 -15.16 -9.18
N GLU A 285 -10.38 -15.97 -8.18
CA GLU A 285 -10.85 -17.36 -8.08
C GLU A 285 -12.36 -17.43 -7.94
N LYS A 286 -12.94 -16.60 -7.07
CA LYS A 286 -14.40 -16.51 -6.89
C LYS A 286 -15.12 -16.23 -8.22
N ARG A 287 -14.54 -15.42 -9.10
CA ARG A 287 -15.11 -15.10 -10.40
C ARG A 287 -14.95 -16.21 -11.44
N ARG A 288 -13.93 -17.05 -11.30
CA ARG A 288 -13.74 -18.20 -12.16
C ARG A 288 -14.83 -19.25 -11.97
N TRP A 289 -15.48 -19.28 -10.78
CA TRP A 289 -16.51 -20.26 -10.42
C TRP A 289 -17.94 -19.74 -10.57
N ASN A 290 -18.14 -18.42 -10.73
CA ASN A 290 -19.41 -17.78 -11.03
C ASN A 290 -19.54 -17.45 -12.52
#